data_9a2a4674c632d09b8ea81a60c77ff151
#
_entry.id   9a2a4674c632d09b8ea81a60c77ff151
#
_cell.length_a   1.000
_cell.length_b   1.000
_cell.length_c   1.000
_cell.angle_alpha   90.00
_cell.angle_beta   90.00
_cell.angle_gamma   90.00
#
_symmetry.space_group_name_H-M   'P 1'
#
loop_
_entity.id
_entity.type
_entity.pdbx_description
1 polymer ?
#
loop_
_entity_poly.entity_id
_entity_poly.type
_entity_poly.pdbx_seq_one_letter_code
_entity_poly.pdbx_strand_id
1 'polypeptide(L)'
;MIRSFSVYLPTYLKNAYLLTQTDAADKMAGFVLLAVLMRPVGGWLSDRFTPAPVLATAFAVVTAAAIGQSLTPALAPAGTITFLAMAAALGTAAGAVFALVAQRAPAQQVGAVTGVVGAAGGLGGFVPPLVMGGIYGATGSYAWGLIALAVVAAGATVYSLATRRQPVTTAGA
;
A
#
# COMPACT_ATOMS: atom_id res chain seq x y z
N MET A 1 -0.41 -0.26 5.64
CA MET A 1 0.33 0.52 4.62
C MET A 1 -0.29 1.89 4.30
N ILE A 2 -1.59 2.03 3.98
CA ILE A 2 -2.19 3.34 3.68
C ILE A 2 -2.04 4.33 4.86
N ARG A 3 -2.29 3.91 6.09
CA ARG A 3 -2.13 4.75 7.29
C ARG A 3 -0.70 5.23 7.54
N SER A 4 0.28 4.42 7.19
CA SER A 4 1.70 4.75 7.37
C SER A 4 2.14 5.87 6.44
N PHE A 5 1.73 5.79 5.19
CA PHE A 5 2.03 6.81 4.20
C PHE A 5 1.32 8.13 4.52
N SER A 6 0.09 8.07 5.04
CA SER A 6 -0.69 9.25 5.43
C SER A 6 -0.05 10.04 6.57
N VAL A 7 0.61 9.37 7.51
CA VAL A 7 1.28 10.06 8.64
C VAL A 7 2.62 10.66 8.21
N TYR A 8 3.33 10.00 7.30
CA TYR A 8 4.69 10.40 6.93
C TYR A 8 4.77 11.30 5.70
N LEU A 9 3.80 11.17 4.79
CA LEU A 9 3.78 11.92 3.53
C LEU A 9 3.86 13.45 3.71
N PRO A 10 3.17 14.10 4.66
CA PRO A 10 3.32 15.54 4.86
C PRO A 10 4.74 15.94 5.22
N THR A 11 5.39 15.20 6.11
CA THR A 11 6.78 15.45 6.53
C THR A 11 7.75 15.24 5.35
N TYR A 12 7.52 14.19 4.57
CA TYR A 12 8.29 13.94 3.35
C TYR A 12 8.13 15.09 2.33
N LEU A 13 6.89 15.50 2.03
CA LEU A 13 6.60 16.57 1.08
C LEU A 13 7.20 17.92 1.54
N LYS A 14 7.13 18.20 2.83
CA LYS A 14 7.74 19.40 3.40
C LYS A 14 9.26 19.39 3.25
N ASN A 15 9.93 18.31 3.59
CA ASN A 15 11.38 18.24 3.65
C ASN A 15 12.04 17.99 2.28
N ALA A 16 11.42 17.17 1.43
CA ALA A 16 11.96 16.83 0.11
C ALA A 16 11.62 17.86 -0.97
N TYR A 17 10.47 18.53 -0.84
CA TYR A 17 9.96 19.47 -1.85
C TYR A 17 9.76 20.89 -1.32
N LEU A 18 10.15 21.19 -0.08
CA LEU A 18 10.05 22.51 0.56
C LEU A 18 8.63 23.11 0.52
N LEU A 19 7.60 22.28 0.57
CA LEU A 19 6.22 22.71 0.58
C LEU A 19 5.83 23.34 1.91
N THR A 20 4.83 24.22 1.88
CA THR A 20 4.21 24.71 3.12
C THR A 20 3.49 23.56 3.83
N GLN A 21 3.24 23.73 5.13
CA GLN A 21 2.49 22.74 5.94
C GLN A 21 1.10 22.51 5.35
N THR A 22 0.44 23.54 4.87
CA THR A 22 -0.91 23.48 4.29
C THR A 22 -0.89 22.72 2.97
N ASP A 23 0.01 23.07 2.04
CA ASP A 23 0.10 22.40 0.74
C ASP A 23 0.43 20.90 0.89
N ALA A 24 1.30 20.55 1.86
CA ALA A 24 1.63 19.18 2.15
C ALA A 24 0.42 18.41 2.72
N ALA A 25 -0.39 19.04 3.57
CA ALA A 25 -1.60 18.46 4.13
C ALA A 25 -2.68 18.25 3.06
N ASP A 26 -2.89 19.19 2.15
CA ASP A 26 -3.86 19.09 1.05
C ASP A 26 -3.49 17.96 0.09
N LYS A 27 -2.23 17.84 -0.26
CA LYS A 27 -1.75 16.72 -1.11
C LYS A 27 -1.91 15.37 -0.41
N MET A 28 -1.67 15.32 0.90
CA MET A 28 -1.93 14.13 1.71
C MET A 28 -3.42 13.77 1.73
N ALA A 29 -4.30 14.75 1.91
CA ALA A 29 -5.74 14.54 1.90
C ALA A 29 -6.20 13.94 0.56
N GLY A 30 -5.72 14.46 -0.56
CA GLY A 30 -5.97 13.90 -1.89
C GLY A 30 -5.46 12.47 -2.05
N PHE A 31 -4.25 12.17 -1.55
CA PHE A 31 -3.69 10.81 -1.53
C PHE A 31 -4.59 9.85 -0.74
N VAL A 32 -4.98 10.22 0.47
CA VAL A 32 -5.83 9.38 1.32
C VAL A 32 -7.20 9.16 0.71
N LEU A 33 -7.82 10.23 0.18
CA LEU A 33 -9.12 10.17 -0.47
C LEU A 33 -9.09 9.18 -1.65
N LEU A 34 -8.11 9.31 -2.54
CA LEU A 34 -7.94 8.38 -3.67
C LEU A 34 -7.75 6.94 -3.18
N ALA A 35 -6.89 6.72 -2.19
CA ALA A 35 -6.65 5.40 -1.65
C ALA A 35 -7.92 4.78 -1.02
N VAL A 36 -8.77 5.58 -0.38
CA VAL A 36 -10.05 5.11 0.17
C VAL A 36 -11.04 4.77 -0.95
N LEU A 37 -11.16 5.62 -1.96
CA LEU A 37 -12.04 5.40 -3.11
C LEU A 37 -11.63 4.18 -3.94
N MET A 38 -10.36 3.83 -3.97
CA MET A 38 -9.87 2.65 -4.70
C MET A 38 -10.09 1.33 -3.97
N ARG A 39 -10.51 1.32 -2.69
CA ARG A 39 -10.83 0.08 -1.96
C ARG A 39 -12.01 -0.70 -2.56
N PRO A 40 -13.17 -0.09 -2.83
CA PRO A 40 -14.26 -0.78 -3.51
C PRO A 40 -13.84 -1.33 -4.87
N VAL A 41 -13.02 -0.57 -5.61
CA VAL A 41 -12.48 -1.00 -6.91
C VAL A 41 -11.64 -2.27 -6.75
N GLY A 42 -10.76 -2.32 -5.74
CA GLY A 42 -9.95 -3.51 -5.44
C GLY A 42 -10.80 -4.73 -5.07
N GLY A 43 -11.86 -4.53 -4.28
CA GLY A 43 -12.83 -5.58 -3.98
C GLY A 43 -13.53 -6.09 -5.25
N TRP A 44 -14.10 -5.19 -6.04
CA TRP A 44 -14.77 -5.53 -7.30
C TRP A 44 -13.85 -6.25 -8.30
N LEU A 45 -12.60 -5.78 -8.46
CA LEU A 45 -11.63 -6.47 -9.30
C LEU A 45 -11.34 -7.89 -8.79
N SER A 46 -11.26 -8.06 -7.48
CA SER A 46 -11.00 -9.37 -6.85
C SER A 46 -12.15 -10.35 -7.01
N ASP A 47 -13.38 -9.84 -7.07
CA ASP A 47 -14.55 -10.68 -7.37
C ASP A 47 -14.55 -11.12 -8.84
N ARG A 48 -14.04 -10.28 -9.74
CA ARG A 48 -14.00 -10.59 -11.18
C ARG A 48 -12.77 -11.43 -11.61
N PHE A 49 -11.61 -11.17 -11.03
CA PHE A 49 -10.31 -11.73 -11.47
C PHE A 49 -9.59 -12.57 -10.41
N THR A 50 -10.18 -12.83 -9.28
CA THR A 50 -9.57 -13.38 -8.07
C THR A 50 -8.61 -12.41 -7.34
N PRO A 51 -8.47 -12.50 -6.00
CA PRO A 51 -7.67 -11.54 -5.23
C PRO A 51 -6.16 -11.59 -5.50
N ALA A 52 -5.60 -12.78 -5.76
CA ALA A 52 -4.15 -12.94 -5.87
C ALA A 52 -3.51 -12.15 -7.03
N PRO A 53 -4.00 -12.18 -8.28
CA PRO A 53 -3.46 -11.34 -9.34
C PRO A 53 -3.70 -9.85 -9.11
N VAL A 54 -4.83 -9.47 -8.50
CA VAL A 54 -5.10 -8.06 -8.15
C VAL A 54 -4.09 -7.55 -7.14
N LEU A 55 -3.78 -8.34 -6.12
CA LEU A 55 -2.73 -8.02 -5.14
C LEU A 55 -1.36 -7.93 -5.80
N ALA A 56 -1.01 -8.90 -6.65
CA ALA A 56 0.27 -8.91 -7.34
C ALA A 56 0.47 -7.67 -8.23
N THR A 57 -0.54 -7.30 -9.02
CA THR A 57 -0.47 -6.10 -9.85
C THR A 57 -0.41 -4.83 -9.02
N ALA A 58 -1.20 -4.71 -7.97
CA ALA A 58 -1.17 -3.56 -7.08
C ALA A 58 0.21 -3.40 -6.40
N PHE A 59 0.79 -4.47 -5.87
CA PHE A 59 2.12 -4.40 -5.27
C PHE A 59 3.23 -4.15 -6.30
N ALA A 60 3.12 -4.65 -7.52
CA ALA A 60 4.05 -4.32 -8.61
C ALA A 60 4.02 -2.82 -8.94
N VAL A 61 2.84 -2.21 -8.99
CA VAL A 61 2.68 -0.75 -9.18
C VAL A 61 3.31 0.02 -8.01
N VAL A 62 3.08 -0.41 -6.75
CA VAL A 62 3.72 0.20 -5.58
C VAL A 62 5.24 0.10 -5.67
N THR A 63 5.78 -1.05 -6.08
CA THR A 63 7.22 -1.25 -6.27
C THR A 63 7.79 -0.28 -7.29
N ALA A 64 7.19 -0.21 -8.48
CA ALA A 64 7.63 0.68 -9.54
C ALA A 64 7.54 2.15 -9.13
N ALA A 65 6.44 2.55 -8.49
CA ALA A 65 6.25 3.92 -8.02
C ALA A 65 7.22 4.30 -6.88
N ALA A 66 7.53 3.37 -5.97
CA ALA A 66 8.50 3.61 -4.90
C ALA A 66 9.93 3.74 -5.44
N ILE A 67 10.31 2.93 -6.43
CA ILE A 67 11.59 3.08 -7.13
C ILE A 67 11.64 4.43 -7.87
N GLY A 68 10.61 4.76 -8.63
CA GLY A 68 10.53 6.05 -9.32
C GLY A 68 10.65 7.24 -8.35
N GLN A 69 10.01 7.15 -7.19
CA GLN A 69 10.07 8.20 -6.17
C GLN A 69 11.41 8.25 -5.43
N SER A 70 12.15 7.13 -5.34
CA SER A 70 13.49 7.12 -4.72
C SER A 70 14.52 7.94 -5.51
N LEU A 71 14.28 8.16 -6.81
CA LEU A 71 15.08 9.02 -7.68
C LEU A 71 14.78 10.53 -7.46
N THR A 72 13.92 10.87 -6.50
CA THR A 72 13.53 12.25 -6.16
C THR A 72 13.15 13.10 -7.38
N PRO A 73 12.18 12.64 -8.21
CA PRO A 73 11.75 13.39 -9.38
C PRO A 73 11.10 14.72 -8.96
N ALA A 74 11.06 15.70 -9.87
CA ALA A 74 10.33 16.94 -9.62
C ALA A 74 8.87 16.60 -9.22
N LEU A 75 8.32 17.34 -8.22
CA LEU A 75 6.98 17.05 -7.68
C LEU A 75 5.89 17.09 -8.76
N ALA A 76 5.97 18.05 -9.66
CA ALA A 76 5.06 18.15 -10.79
C ALA A 76 5.84 18.03 -12.12
N PRO A 77 5.41 17.15 -13.04
CA PRO A 77 4.27 16.22 -12.93
C PRO A 77 4.66 14.84 -12.36
N ALA A 78 5.93 14.43 -12.46
CA ALA A 78 6.36 13.04 -12.24
C ALA A 78 6.12 12.55 -10.81
N GLY A 79 6.51 13.33 -9.79
CA GLY A 79 6.31 12.98 -8.40
C GLY A 79 4.82 12.84 -8.04
N THR A 80 3.97 13.73 -8.56
CA THR A 80 2.53 13.65 -8.33
C THR A 80 1.93 12.39 -8.94
N ILE A 81 2.34 12.01 -10.15
CA ILE A 81 1.87 10.79 -10.83
C ILE A 81 2.26 9.55 -10.02
N THR A 82 3.51 9.46 -9.56
CA THR A 82 3.97 8.32 -8.75
C THR A 82 3.24 8.21 -7.43
N PHE A 83 2.96 9.34 -6.75
CA PHE A 83 2.16 9.34 -5.52
C PHE A 83 0.72 8.91 -5.76
N LEU A 84 0.05 9.41 -6.79
CA LEU A 84 -1.32 9.01 -7.12
C LEU A 84 -1.39 7.54 -7.53
N ALA A 85 -0.43 7.04 -8.31
CA ALA A 85 -0.35 5.63 -8.65
C ALA A 85 -0.16 4.76 -7.40
N MET A 86 0.69 5.19 -6.47
CA MET A 86 0.89 4.48 -5.19
C MET A 86 -0.37 4.50 -4.32
N ALA A 87 -1.08 5.64 -4.25
CA ALA A 87 -2.35 5.76 -3.52
C ALA A 87 -3.40 4.80 -4.08
N ALA A 88 -3.60 4.81 -5.40
CA ALA A 88 -4.55 3.96 -6.08
C ALA A 88 -4.21 2.47 -5.88
N ALA A 89 -2.96 2.10 -6.05
CA ALA A 89 -2.50 0.72 -5.89
C ALA A 89 -2.65 0.22 -4.43
N LEU A 90 -2.27 1.02 -3.44
CA LEU A 90 -2.44 0.67 -2.02
C LEU A 90 -3.91 0.56 -1.62
N GLY A 91 -4.77 1.42 -2.16
CA GLY A 91 -6.21 1.34 -1.98
C GLY A 91 -6.79 0.05 -2.57
N THR A 92 -6.44 -0.25 -3.82
CA THR A 92 -6.83 -1.48 -4.52
C THR A 92 -6.35 -2.73 -3.77
N ALA A 93 -5.09 -2.76 -3.32
CA ALA A 93 -4.56 -3.87 -2.53
C ALA A 93 -5.34 -4.06 -1.22
N ALA A 94 -5.68 -2.98 -0.52
CA ALA A 94 -6.47 -3.08 0.71
C ALA A 94 -7.86 -3.68 0.46
N GLY A 95 -8.54 -3.28 -0.61
CA GLY A 95 -9.81 -3.88 -1.02
C GLY A 95 -9.68 -5.36 -1.37
N ALA A 96 -8.64 -5.72 -2.13
CA ALA A 96 -8.37 -7.09 -2.52
C ALA A 96 -8.05 -8.01 -1.32
N VAL A 97 -7.38 -7.50 -0.28
CA VAL A 97 -7.13 -8.26 0.96
C VAL A 97 -8.44 -8.61 1.65
N PHE A 98 -9.37 -7.68 1.78
CA PHE A 98 -10.67 -7.97 2.39
C PHE A 98 -11.53 -8.90 1.55
N ALA A 99 -11.49 -8.79 0.22
CA ALA A 99 -12.13 -9.76 -0.68
C ALA A 99 -11.52 -11.17 -0.50
N LEU A 100 -10.19 -11.28 -0.36
CA LEU A 100 -9.52 -12.54 -0.08
C LEU A 100 -9.99 -13.17 1.25
N VAL A 101 -10.13 -12.35 2.30
CA VAL A 101 -10.66 -12.79 3.59
C VAL A 101 -12.09 -13.31 3.44
N ALA A 102 -12.95 -12.55 2.75
CA ALA A 102 -14.34 -12.95 2.53
C ALA A 102 -14.47 -14.27 1.76
N GLN A 103 -13.56 -14.54 0.82
CA GLN A 103 -13.56 -15.78 0.01
C GLN A 103 -12.96 -16.98 0.73
N ARG A 104 -12.08 -16.79 1.72
CA ARG A 104 -11.35 -17.89 2.38
C ARG A 104 -11.77 -18.17 3.82
N ALA A 105 -12.34 -17.20 4.52
CA ALA A 105 -12.77 -17.38 5.89
C ALA A 105 -14.12 -18.15 5.94
N PRO A 106 -14.31 -19.06 6.91
CA PRO A 106 -15.62 -19.67 7.16
C PRO A 106 -16.68 -18.58 7.42
N ALA A 107 -17.90 -18.76 6.90
CA ALA A 107 -18.96 -17.75 6.96
C ALA A 107 -19.22 -17.22 8.39
N GLN A 108 -19.16 -18.11 9.41
CA GLN A 108 -19.35 -17.73 10.81
C GLN A 108 -18.18 -16.95 11.41
N GLN A 109 -17.00 -16.96 10.77
CA GLN A 109 -15.76 -16.37 11.28
C GLN A 109 -15.27 -15.18 10.47
N VAL A 110 -15.93 -14.83 9.36
CA VAL A 110 -15.51 -13.72 8.47
C VAL A 110 -15.30 -12.42 9.24
N GLY A 111 -16.18 -12.09 10.17
CA GLY A 111 -16.07 -10.88 10.98
C GLY A 111 -14.82 -10.89 11.88
N ALA A 112 -14.56 -12.00 12.57
CA ALA A 112 -13.40 -12.14 13.44
C ALA A 112 -12.08 -12.09 12.63
N VAL A 113 -12.00 -12.82 11.51
CA VAL A 113 -10.81 -12.80 10.63
C VAL A 113 -10.58 -11.41 10.04
N THR A 114 -11.63 -10.73 9.59
CA THR A 114 -11.56 -9.35 9.10
C THR A 114 -11.05 -8.40 10.17
N GLY A 115 -11.50 -8.56 11.42
CA GLY A 115 -11.03 -7.79 12.57
C GLY A 115 -9.53 -7.98 12.83
N VAL A 116 -9.06 -9.23 12.86
CA VAL A 116 -7.64 -9.56 13.05
C VAL A 116 -6.78 -9.00 11.90
N VAL A 117 -7.19 -9.20 10.65
CA VAL A 117 -6.48 -8.67 9.47
C VAL A 117 -6.46 -7.14 9.48
N GLY A 118 -7.57 -6.51 9.88
CA GLY A 118 -7.65 -5.06 10.04
C GLY A 118 -6.72 -4.53 11.13
N ALA A 119 -6.67 -5.21 12.29
CA ALA A 119 -5.77 -4.88 13.40
C ALA A 119 -4.30 -5.05 12.99
N ALA A 120 -3.95 -6.18 12.38
CA ALA A 120 -2.60 -6.42 11.86
C ALA A 120 -2.19 -5.37 10.82
N GLY A 121 -3.11 -4.98 9.91
CA GLY A 121 -2.91 -3.89 8.97
C GLY A 121 -2.70 -2.53 9.65
N GLY A 122 -3.38 -2.29 10.77
CA GLY A 122 -3.21 -1.11 11.62
C GLY A 122 -1.82 -1.04 12.25
N LEU A 123 -1.40 -2.14 12.88
CA LEU A 123 -0.06 -2.28 13.48
C LEU A 123 1.03 -2.20 12.41
N GLY A 124 0.89 -2.95 11.29
CA GLY A 124 1.80 -2.87 10.16
C GLY A 124 1.89 -1.48 9.55
N GLY A 125 0.86 -0.66 9.73
CA GLY A 125 0.82 0.74 9.37
C GLY A 125 1.75 1.63 10.20
N PHE A 126 2.15 1.21 11.38
CA PHE A 126 3.01 1.96 12.28
C PHE A 126 4.51 1.79 11.97
N VAL A 127 4.89 0.62 11.47
CA VAL A 127 6.30 0.27 11.21
C VAL A 127 6.97 1.17 10.16
N PRO A 128 6.40 1.40 8.96
CA PRO A 128 7.06 2.22 7.94
C PRO A 128 7.39 3.65 8.38
N PRO A 129 6.54 4.42 9.09
CA PRO A 129 6.92 5.74 9.59
C PRO A 129 8.13 5.70 10.53
N LEU A 130 8.22 4.70 11.41
CA LEU A 130 9.36 4.55 12.32
C LEU A 130 10.64 4.23 11.55
N VAL A 131 10.57 3.29 10.60
CA VAL A 131 11.71 2.92 9.75
C VAL A 131 12.16 4.11 8.91
N MET A 132 11.23 4.82 8.26
CA MET A 132 11.52 6.00 7.45
C MET A 132 12.14 7.12 8.28
N GLY A 133 11.62 7.37 9.50
CA GLY A 133 12.17 8.36 10.42
C GLY A 133 13.58 8.00 10.89
N GLY A 134 13.82 6.74 11.26
CA GLY A 134 15.14 6.23 11.65
C GLY A 134 16.16 6.31 10.51
N ILE A 135 15.78 5.91 9.31
CA ILE A 135 16.63 5.97 8.11
C ILE A 135 16.98 7.44 7.79
N TYR A 136 15.99 8.32 7.80
CA TYR A 136 16.25 9.74 7.55
C TYR A 136 17.16 10.38 8.61
N GLY A 137 16.94 10.05 9.88
CA GLY A 137 17.80 10.51 10.97
C GLY A 137 19.26 10.06 10.83
N ALA A 138 19.48 8.87 10.27
CA ALA A 138 20.83 8.32 10.09
C ALA A 138 21.51 8.75 8.78
N THR A 139 20.74 8.93 7.70
CA THR A 139 21.28 9.14 6.35
C THR A 139 21.00 10.51 5.74
N GLY A 140 20.08 11.27 6.32
CA GLY A 140 19.58 12.53 5.76
C GLY A 140 18.77 12.37 4.45
N SER A 141 18.45 11.13 4.05
CA SER A 141 17.76 10.82 2.79
C SER A 141 16.58 9.89 2.96
N TYR A 142 15.50 10.20 2.29
CA TYR A 142 14.31 9.33 2.20
C TYR A 142 14.43 8.23 1.14
N ALA A 143 15.40 8.32 0.23
CA ALA A 143 15.58 7.37 -0.86
C ALA A 143 15.73 5.94 -0.34
N TRP A 144 16.52 5.73 0.70
CA TRP A 144 16.70 4.41 1.31
C TRP A 144 15.42 3.83 1.92
N GLY A 145 14.59 4.68 2.50
CA GLY A 145 13.28 4.25 3.02
C GLY A 145 12.32 3.86 1.89
N LEU A 146 12.34 4.57 0.77
CA LEU A 146 11.55 4.23 -0.41
C LEU A 146 12.05 2.94 -1.09
N ILE A 147 13.36 2.72 -1.13
CA ILE A 147 13.94 1.45 -1.60
C ILE A 147 13.52 0.30 -0.68
N ALA A 148 13.56 0.47 0.64
CA ALA A 148 13.08 -0.55 1.56
C ALA A 148 11.59 -0.86 1.35
N LEU A 149 10.75 0.16 1.12
CA LEU A 149 9.35 -0.04 0.75
C LEU A 149 9.20 -0.82 -0.57
N ALA A 150 10.02 -0.49 -1.58
CA ALA A 150 10.02 -1.18 -2.86
C ALA A 150 10.37 -2.66 -2.70
N VAL A 151 11.37 -2.99 -1.89
CA VAL A 151 11.77 -4.38 -1.60
C VAL A 151 10.63 -5.16 -0.92
N VAL A 152 9.98 -4.57 0.08
CA VAL A 152 8.83 -5.19 0.75
C VAL A 152 7.67 -5.40 -0.21
N ALA A 153 7.37 -4.41 -1.05
CA ALA A 153 6.30 -4.50 -2.05
C ALA A 153 6.62 -5.55 -3.13
N ALA A 154 7.89 -5.64 -3.57
CA ALA A 154 8.34 -6.68 -4.49
C ALA A 154 8.20 -8.09 -3.88
N GLY A 155 8.59 -8.27 -2.62
CA GLY A 155 8.38 -9.51 -1.88
C GLY A 155 6.89 -9.89 -1.78
N ALA A 156 6.03 -8.93 -1.50
CA ALA A 156 4.57 -9.12 -1.48
C ALA A 156 4.02 -9.49 -2.86
N THR A 157 4.58 -8.92 -3.94
CA THR A 157 4.24 -9.29 -5.32
C THR A 157 4.56 -10.76 -5.58
N VAL A 158 5.79 -11.18 -5.28
CA VAL A 158 6.25 -12.57 -5.48
C VAL A 158 5.39 -13.53 -4.65
N TYR A 159 5.13 -13.21 -3.39
CA TYR A 159 4.27 -14.01 -2.53
C TYR A 159 2.85 -14.15 -3.09
N SER A 160 2.26 -13.06 -3.58
CA SER A 160 0.91 -13.06 -4.16
C SER A 160 0.85 -13.92 -5.44
N LEU A 161 1.92 -13.92 -6.24
CA LEU A 161 2.02 -14.78 -7.43
C LEU A 161 2.22 -16.25 -7.06
N ALA A 162 3.00 -16.55 -6.04
CA ALA A 162 3.25 -17.91 -5.56
C ALA A 162 1.94 -18.55 -5.01
N THR A 163 1.17 -17.79 -4.26
CA THR A 163 -0.11 -18.27 -3.69
C THR A 163 -1.22 -18.42 -4.72
N ARG A 164 -1.11 -17.79 -5.89
CA ARG A 164 -2.04 -17.98 -7.02
C ARG A 164 -2.08 -19.44 -7.51
N ARG A 165 -1.00 -20.20 -7.34
CA ARG A 165 -0.85 -21.57 -7.84
C ARG A 165 -1.38 -22.64 -6.91
N GLN A 166 -1.82 -22.30 -5.70
CA GLN A 166 -2.38 -23.28 -4.78
C GLN A 166 -3.88 -23.43 -5.05
N PRO A 167 -4.35 -24.61 -5.52
CA PRO A 167 -5.78 -24.88 -5.60
C PRO A 167 -6.35 -24.83 -4.18
N VAL A 168 -7.56 -24.28 -4.06
CA VAL A 168 -8.32 -24.34 -2.81
C VAL A 168 -8.55 -25.82 -2.52
N THR A 169 -7.79 -26.37 -1.57
CA THR A 169 -8.09 -27.71 -1.05
C THR A 169 -9.39 -27.56 -0.28
N THR A 170 -10.49 -27.94 -0.89
CA THR A 170 -11.75 -28.15 -0.19
C THR A 170 -11.46 -29.24 0.82
N ALA A 171 -11.19 -28.86 2.07
CA ALA A 171 -11.15 -29.80 3.19
C ALA A 171 -12.53 -30.43 3.28
N GLY A 172 -12.54 -31.74 3.17
CA GLY A 172 -13.64 -32.67 2.91
C GLY A 172 -14.97 -32.36 3.58
N ALA A 173 -15.98 -32.76 2.83
CA ALA A 173 -17.34 -32.89 3.29
C ALA A 173 -17.44 -33.87 4.48
#